data_dc3c59193ff99f7e2fd84301017b22f5
#
_entry.id   dc3c59193ff99f7e2fd84301017b22f5
#
_cell.length_a   1.000
_cell.length_b   1.000
_cell.length_c   1.000
_cell.angle_alpha   90.00
_cell.angle_beta   90.00
_cell.angle_gamma   90.00
#
_symmetry.space_group_name_H-M   'P 1'
#
loop_
_entity.id
_entity.type
_entity.pdbx_description
1 polymer ?
#
loop_
_entity_poly.entity_id
_entity_poly.type
_entity_poly.pdbx_seq_one_letter_code
_entity_poly.pdbx_strand_id
1 'polypeptide(L)'
;AIILSTHILEEVEAVCTRAVIIAKGRIVADERPAALMARSRYHNAVSLALCPPAGTMIFDELRKIPGVREVEDHGTDQTKDGVQVRCTVIPKKGSLIAPEISHLIKARSWQVDTMRVESGRLDDVFRDLTTDKA
;
A
#
# COMPACT_ATOMS: atom_id res chain seq x y z
N ALA A 1 23.82 -21.71 8.42
CA ALA A 1 23.00 -20.88 7.50
C ALA A 1 22.03 -21.80 6.75
N ILE A 2 20.82 -21.31 6.53
CA ILE A 2 19.80 -22.03 5.79
C ILE A 2 19.47 -21.21 4.53
N ILE A 3 19.49 -21.87 3.38
CA ILE A 3 19.10 -21.25 2.11
C ILE A 3 17.77 -21.86 1.68
N LEU A 4 16.77 -20.99 1.47
CA LEU A 4 15.45 -21.38 0.98
C LEU A 4 15.28 -20.82 -0.44
N SER A 5 15.00 -21.71 -1.40
CA SER A 5 14.63 -21.33 -2.75
C SER A 5 13.12 -21.42 -2.91
N THR A 6 12.46 -20.32 -3.20
CA THR A 6 11.00 -20.27 -3.27
C THR A 6 10.54 -19.22 -4.28
N HIS A 7 9.33 -19.40 -4.80
CA HIS A 7 8.60 -18.39 -5.56
C HIS A 7 7.41 -17.83 -4.77
N ILE A 8 7.27 -18.26 -3.51
CA ILE A 8 6.16 -17.85 -2.63
C ILE A 8 6.65 -16.68 -1.77
N LEU A 9 6.18 -15.49 -2.06
CA LEU A 9 6.66 -14.25 -1.45
C LEU A 9 6.34 -14.15 0.03
N GLU A 10 5.20 -14.71 0.47
CA GLU A 10 4.84 -14.73 1.89
C GLU A 10 5.86 -15.52 2.73
N GLU A 11 6.45 -16.58 2.17
CA GLU A 11 7.49 -17.32 2.85
C GLU A 11 8.74 -16.48 3.06
N VAL A 12 9.08 -15.64 2.08
CA VAL A 12 10.23 -14.74 2.17
C VAL A 12 10.04 -13.75 3.31
N GLU A 13 8.86 -13.14 3.40
CA GLU A 13 8.55 -12.20 4.48
C GLU A 13 8.57 -12.86 5.86
N ALA A 14 8.04 -14.09 5.94
CA ALA A 14 7.83 -14.77 7.22
C ALA A 14 9.12 -15.32 7.84
N VAL A 15 10.04 -15.86 7.05
CA VAL A 15 11.14 -16.65 7.57
C VAL A 15 12.53 -16.20 7.13
N CYS A 16 12.66 -15.34 6.14
CA CYS A 16 13.96 -14.95 5.61
C CYS A 16 14.47 -13.65 6.24
N THR A 17 15.76 -13.60 6.53
CA THR A 17 16.44 -12.39 7.00
C THR A 17 17.07 -11.63 5.83
N ARG A 18 17.26 -12.28 4.70
CA ARG A 18 17.83 -11.72 3.49
C ARG A 18 17.20 -12.39 2.28
N ALA A 19 16.94 -11.63 1.26
CA ALA A 19 16.36 -12.13 0.02
C ALA A 19 17.21 -11.72 -1.17
N VAL A 20 17.44 -12.68 -2.06
CA VAL A 20 18.12 -12.45 -3.34
C VAL A 20 17.10 -12.75 -4.43
N ILE A 21 16.83 -11.77 -5.28
CA ILE A 21 15.91 -11.93 -6.41
C ILE A 21 16.72 -12.08 -7.69
N ILE A 22 16.44 -13.15 -8.42
CA ILE A 22 17.12 -13.47 -9.67
C ILE A 22 16.12 -13.39 -10.82
N ALA A 23 16.48 -12.69 -11.87
CA ALA A 23 15.69 -12.59 -13.08
C ALA A 23 16.62 -12.64 -14.30
N LYS A 24 16.30 -13.48 -15.28
CA LYS A 24 17.05 -13.63 -16.52
C LYS A 24 18.55 -13.92 -16.29
N GLY A 25 18.84 -14.75 -15.31
CA GLY A 25 20.20 -15.16 -14.97
C GLY A 25 21.03 -14.09 -14.23
N ARG A 26 20.39 -13.03 -13.76
CA ARG A 26 21.07 -11.95 -13.04
C ARG A 26 20.43 -11.71 -11.69
N ILE A 27 21.25 -11.28 -10.72
CA ILE A 27 20.74 -10.81 -9.43
C ILE A 27 20.21 -9.39 -9.63
N VAL A 28 18.91 -9.21 -9.42
CA VAL A 28 18.25 -7.90 -9.56
C VAL A 28 18.02 -7.23 -8.22
N ALA A 29 18.06 -7.97 -7.12
CA ALA A 29 18.01 -7.42 -5.77
C ALA A 29 18.68 -8.38 -4.79
N ASP A 30 19.28 -7.83 -3.75
CA ASP A 30 19.94 -8.56 -2.67
C ASP A 30 19.85 -7.70 -1.42
N GLU A 31 18.75 -7.85 -0.68
CA GLU A 31 18.44 -6.99 0.46
C GLU A 31 17.61 -7.74 1.50
N ARG A 32 17.41 -7.11 2.65
CA ARG A 32 16.46 -7.59 3.64
C ARG A 32 15.04 -7.40 3.11
N PRO A 33 14.08 -8.28 3.47
CA PRO A 33 12.69 -8.14 3.03
C PRO A 33 12.09 -6.76 3.32
N ALA A 34 12.36 -6.18 4.48
CA ALA A 34 11.86 -4.86 4.85
C ALA A 34 12.37 -3.77 3.88
N ALA A 35 13.64 -3.85 3.46
CA ALA A 35 14.21 -2.91 2.50
C ALA A 35 13.60 -3.07 1.11
N LEU A 36 13.29 -4.31 0.72
CA LEU A 36 12.59 -4.59 -0.54
C LEU A 36 11.16 -4.01 -0.51
N MET A 37 10.44 -4.22 0.57
CA MET A 37 9.08 -3.68 0.72
C MET A 37 9.05 -2.15 0.66
N ALA A 38 10.10 -1.50 1.17
CA ALA A 38 10.23 -0.05 1.10
C ALA A 38 10.34 0.50 -0.34
N ARG A 39 10.67 -0.35 -1.30
CA ARG A 39 10.69 0.01 -2.74
C ARG A 39 9.30 -0.04 -3.38
N SER A 40 8.34 -0.70 -2.74
CA SER A 40 6.97 -0.80 -3.24
C SER A 40 6.32 0.59 -3.29
N ARG A 41 5.51 0.83 -4.32
CA ARG A 41 4.67 2.05 -4.36
C ARG A 41 3.64 2.06 -3.22
N TYR A 42 3.35 0.90 -2.62
CA TYR A 42 2.47 0.77 -1.47
C TYR A 42 3.18 1.01 -0.13
N HIS A 43 4.48 1.26 -0.14
CA HIS A 43 5.18 1.60 1.09
C HIS A 43 4.62 2.90 1.68
N ASN A 44 4.14 2.85 2.91
CA ASN A 44 3.42 3.93 3.58
C ASN A 44 2.06 4.29 2.97
N ALA A 45 1.52 3.44 2.09
CA ALA A 45 0.16 3.59 1.61
C ALA A 45 -0.83 3.37 2.77
N VAL A 46 -1.98 4.01 2.69
CA VAL A 46 -3.01 3.91 3.73
C VAL A 46 -4.24 3.24 3.14
N SER A 47 -4.58 2.09 3.69
CA SER A 47 -5.81 1.37 3.33
C SER A 47 -6.93 1.81 4.27
N LEU A 48 -8.04 2.22 3.69
CA LEU A 48 -9.19 2.77 4.39
C LEU A 48 -10.46 2.00 4.08
N ALA A 49 -11.28 1.80 5.12
CA ALA A 49 -12.68 1.45 4.98
C ALA A 49 -13.47 2.45 5.82
N LEU A 50 -14.29 3.27 5.18
CA LEU A 50 -15.01 4.33 5.86
C LEU A 50 -16.39 4.57 5.26
N CYS A 51 -17.27 5.13 6.09
CA CYS A 51 -18.63 5.50 5.69
C CYS A 51 -18.73 7.03 5.69
N PRO A 52 -18.45 7.70 4.56
CA PRO A 52 -18.62 9.15 4.47
C PRO A 52 -20.09 9.52 4.36
N PRO A 53 -20.46 10.76 4.71
CA PRO A 53 -21.82 11.24 4.48
C PRO A 53 -22.20 11.16 2.99
N ALA A 54 -23.49 10.95 2.71
CA ALA A 54 -23.99 10.89 1.35
C ALA A 54 -23.63 12.18 0.57
N GLY A 55 -23.21 11.99 -0.69
CA GLY A 55 -22.81 13.11 -1.54
C GLY A 55 -21.37 13.60 -1.34
N THR A 56 -20.61 12.95 -0.47
CA THR A 56 -19.19 13.30 -0.26
C THR A 56 -18.33 12.85 -1.43
N MET A 57 -17.54 13.76 -1.97
CA MET A 57 -16.55 13.48 -3.02
C MET A 57 -15.25 13.02 -2.38
N ILE A 58 -15.27 11.85 -1.76
CA ILE A 58 -14.19 11.36 -0.92
C ILE A 58 -12.86 11.21 -1.66
N PHE A 59 -12.90 10.67 -2.88
CA PHE A 59 -11.67 10.48 -3.67
C PHE A 59 -11.04 11.80 -4.06
N ASP A 60 -11.85 12.81 -4.40
CA ASP A 60 -11.35 14.15 -4.72
C ASP A 60 -10.71 14.79 -3.50
N GLU A 61 -11.32 14.65 -2.33
CA GLU A 61 -10.78 15.16 -1.08
C GLU A 61 -9.43 14.50 -0.73
N LEU A 62 -9.34 13.18 -0.90
CA LEU A 62 -8.11 12.43 -0.64
C LEU A 62 -6.99 12.82 -1.63
N ARG A 63 -7.33 12.99 -2.90
CA ARG A 63 -6.35 13.38 -3.92
C ARG A 63 -5.76 14.77 -3.71
N LYS A 64 -6.47 15.65 -3.03
CA LYS A 64 -6.00 17.01 -2.71
C LYS A 64 -4.95 17.05 -1.60
N ILE A 65 -4.79 15.97 -0.85
CA ILE A 65 -3.80 15.93 0.23
C ILE A 65 -2.39 16.00 -0.36
N PRO A 66 -1.54 16.93 0.11
CA PRO A 66 -0.15 16.96 -0.34
C PRO A 66 0.56 15.65 -0.05
N GLY A 67 1.30 15.14 -1.01
CA GLY A 67 2.00 13.86 -0.89
C GLY A 67 1.23 12.66 -1.39
N VAL A 68 -0.04 12.80 -1.76
CA VAL A 68 -0.82 11.72 -2.37
C VAL A 68 -0.52 11.65 -3.86
N ARG A 69 -0.13 10.45 -4.30
CA ARG A 69 0.13 10.16 -5.72
C ARG A 69 -1.15 9.74 -6.44
N GLU A 70 -1.87 8.80 -5.86
CA GLU A 70 -3.12 8.29 -6.42
C GLU A 70 -3.98 7.64 -5.34
N VAL A 71 -5.24 7.41 -5.65
CA VAL A 71 -6.17 6.70 -4.78
C VAL A 71 -6.75 5.54 -5.57
N GLU A 72 -6.60 4.32 -5.06
CA GLU A 72 -7.20 3.12 -5.64
C GLU A 72 -8.57 2.88 -5.04
N ASP A 73 -9.58 2.75 -5.89
CA ASP A 73 -10.95 2.45 -5.48
C ASP A 73 -11.13 0.92 -5.44
N HIS A 74 -11.46 0.38 -4.28
CA HIS A 74 -11.72 -1.06 -4.10
C HIS A 74 -13.20 -1.38 -4.00
N GLY A 75 -14.06 -0.43 -4.30
CA GLY A 75 -15.50 -0.61 -4.33
C GLY A 75 -16.20 -0.16 -3.06
N THR A 76 -17.51 -0.40 -3.05
CA THR A 76 -18.38 -0.01 -1.95
C THR A 76 -19.21 -1.19 -1.49
N ASP A 77 -19.54 -1.19 -0.20
CA ASP A 77 -20.43 -2.18 0.41
C ASP A 77 -21.53 -1.48 1.19
N GLN A 78 -22.75 -2.02 1.14
CA GLN A 78 -23.84 -1.54 1.96
C GLN A 78 -23.70 -2.10 3.37
N THR A 79 -23.69 -1.23 4.37
CA THR A 79 -23.59 -1.61 5.77
C THR A 79 -24.73 -1.01 6.59
N LYS A 80 -24.79 -1.36 7.89
CA LYS A 80 -25.77 -0.78 8.82
C LYS A 80 -25.63 0.74 8.95
N ASP A 81 -24.40 1.22 8.81
CA ASP A 81 -24.05 2.64 8.99
C ASP A 81 -24.09 3.43 7.68
N GLY A 82 -24.53 2.80 6.59
CA GLY A 82 -24.59 3.40 5.26
C GLY A 82 -23.66 2.73 4.27
N VAL A 83 -23.23 3.47 3.26
CA VAL A 83 -22.33 2.94 2.22
C VAL A 83 -20.89 3.03 2.71
N GLN A 84 -20.25 1.87 2.84
CA GLN A 84 -18.83 1.79 3.17
C GLN A 84 -18.01 1.86 1.89
N VAL A 85 -17.05 2.76 1.84
CA VAL A 85 -16.09 2.90 0.74
C VAL A 85 -14.78 2.29 1.17
N ARG A 86 -14.19 1.45 0.31
CA ARG A 86 -12.87 0.86 0.52
C ARG A 86 -11.91 1.41 -0.52
N CYS A 87 -10.77 1.88 -0.06
CA CYS A 87 -9.76 2.45 -0.95
C CYS A 87 -8.36 2.30 -0.35
N THR A 88 -7.35 2.49 -1.21
CA THR A 88 -5.96 2.60 -0.79
C THR A 88 -5.41 3.91 -1.31
N VAL A 89 -4.89 4.73 -0.40
CA VAL A 89 -4.27 6.02 -0.74
C VAL A 89 -2.78 5.80 -0.88
N ILE A 90 -2.24 6.02 -2.06
CA ILE A 90 -0.84 5.74 -2.39
C ILE A 90 -0.04 7.05 -2.32
N PRO A 91 1.03 7.10 -1.49
CA PRO A 91 1.82 8.31 -1.36
C PRO A 91 2.81 8.49 -2.52
N LYS A 92 3.24 9.71 -2.71
CA LYS A 92 4.45 9.98 -3.49
C LYS A 92 5.65 9.41 -2.73
N LYS A 93 6.68 9.00 -3.46
CA LYS A 93 7.87 8.39 -2.87
C LYS A 93 8.44 9.27 -1.75
N GLY A 94 8.63 8.67 -0.58
CA GLY A 94 9.18 9.34 0.59
C GLY A 94 8.18 10.20 1.38
N SER A 95 6.92 10.26 0.95
CA SER A 95 5.90 11.02 1.68
C SER A 95 5.19 10.17 2.73
N LEU A 96 4.91 10.77 3.88
CA LEU A 96 4.11 10.18 4.95
C LEU A 96 2.75 10.86 4.95
N ILE A 97 1.71 10.16 4.50
CA ILE A 97 0.38 10.74 4.32
C ILE A 97 -0.61 10.38 5.43
N ALA A 98 -0.29 9.40 6.27
CA ALA A 98 -1.19 8.95 7.32
C ALA A 98 -1.62 10.07 8.28
N PRO A 99 -0.73 10.95 8.78
CA PRO A 99 -1.14 12.06 9.63
C PRO A 99 -2.12 13.02 8.95
N GLU A 100 -1.88 13.33 7.67
CA GLU A 100 -2.74 14.23 6.90
C GLU A 100 -4.11 13.62 6.66
N ILE A 101 -4.16 12.32 6.38
CA ILE A 101 -5.42 11.59 6.22
C ILE A 101 -6.20 11.59 7.53
N SER A 102 -5.54 11.31 8.65
CA SER A 102 -6.17 11.35 9.97
C SER A 102 -6.73 12.73 10.28
N HIS A 103 -6.00 13.77 9.94
CA HIS A 103 -6.42 15.15 10.14
C HIS A 103 -7.66 15.49 9.32
N LEU A 104 -7.68 15.10 8.05
CA LEU A 104 -8.83 15.29 7.16
C LEU A 104 -10.06 14.55 7.68
N ILE A 105 -9.91 13.31 8.10
CA ILE A 105 -11.00 12.49 8.65
C ILE A 105 -11.63 13.19 9.86
N LYS A 106 -10.81 13.71 10.77
CA LYS A 106 -11.28 14.44 11.95
C LYS A 106 -11.98 15.74 11.56
N ALA A 107 -11.38 16.50 10.63
CA ALA A 107 -11.93 17.78 10.19
C ALA A 107 -13.29 17.62 9.50
N ARG A 108 -13.50 16.53 8.79
CA ARG A 108 -14.76 16.22 8.08
C ARG A 108 -15.72 15.37 8.91
N SER A 109 -15.29 14.88 10.08
CA SER A 109 -16.07 13.98 10.93
C SER A 109 -16.53 12.71 10.19
N TRP A 110 -15.68 12.17 9.33
CA TRP A 110 -15.97 10.92 8.64
C TRP A 110 -15.87 9.73 9.59
N GLN A 111 -16.80 8.79 9.46
CA GLN A 111 -16.75 7.54 10.20
C GLN A 111 -15.79 6.58 9.54
N VAL A 112 -14.75 6.18 10.24
CA VAL A 112 -13.73 5.24 9.75
C VAL A 112 -13.88 3.92 10.48
N ASP A 113 -14.06 2.84 9.71
CA ASP A 113 -14.15 1.49 10.25
C ASP A 113 -12.75 0.88 10.41
N THR A 114 -11.89 1.06 9.40
CA THR A 114 -10.49 0.63 9.47
C THR A 114 -9.58 1.63 8.78
N MET A 115 -8.39 1.78 9.34
CA MET A 115 -7.30 2.55 8.75
C MET A 115 -6.01 1.80 9.04
N ARG A 116 -5.27 1.45 8.00
CA ARG A 116 -4.02 0.70 8.13
C ARG A 116 -2.95 1.30 7.24
N VAL A 117 -1.77 1.49 7.81
CA VAL A 117 -0.58 1.91 7.05
C VAL A 117 0.14 0.65 6.56
N GLU A 118 0.37 0.55 5.26
CA GLU A 118 1.06 -0.60 4.67
C GLU A 118 2.58 -0.41 4.71
N SER A 119 3.30 -1.50 4.99
CA SER A 119 4.77 -1.52 4.91
C SER A 119 5.28 -1.64 3.47
N GLY A 120 4.42 -2.06 2.57
CA GLY A 120 4.71 -2.33 1.17
C GLY A 120 4.24 -3.72 0.77
N ARG A 121 4.36 -4.02 -0.51
CA ARG A 121 3.96 -5.32 -1.06
C ARG A 121 5.11 -5.91 -1.85
N LEU A 122 5.58 -7.08 -1.42
CA LEU A 122 6.73 -7.72 -2.03
C LEU A 122 6.45 -8.17 -3.47
N ASP A 123 5.21 -8.58 -3.76
CA ASP A 123 4.76 -8.92 -5.12
C ASP A 123 4.86 -7.74 -6.09
N ASP A 124 4.55 -6.55 -5.62
CA ASP A 124 4.70 -5.30 -6.40
C ASP A 124 6.17 -5.05 -6.74
N VAL A 125 7.05 -5.18 -5.74
CA VAL A 125 8.50 -5.02 -5.93
C VAL A 125 9.06 -6.08 -6.88
N PHE A 126 8.67 -7.33 -6.68
CA PHE A 126 9.10 -8.44 -7.53
C PHE A 126 8.71 -8.21 -8.99
N ARG A 127 7.46 -7.83 -9.22
CA ARG A 127 6.96 -7.54 -10.57
C ARG A 127 7.74 -6.39 -11.21
N ASP A 128 8.02 -5.33 -10.46
CA ASP A 128 8.76 -4.17 -10.96
C ASP A 128 10.20 -4.53 -11.32
N LEU A 129 10.86 -5.35 -10.51
CA LEU A 129 12.26 -5.76 -10.71
C LEU A 129 12.42 -6.80 -11.82
N THR A 130 11.40 -7.62 -12.09
CA THR A 130 11.47 -8.72 -13.05
C THR A 130 10.83 -8.38 -14.39
N THR A 131 10.12 -7.26 -14.50
CA THR A 131 9.48 -6.81 -15.74
C THR A 131 10.47 -6.03 -16.58
N ASP A 132 10.54 -6.37 -17.88
CA ASP A 132 11.31 -5.58 -18.82
C ASP A 132 10.65 -4.22 -19.01
N LYS A 133 11.36 -3.17 -18.66
CA LYS A 133 10.99 -1.81 -19.04
C LYS A 133 11.59 -1.55 -20.42
N ALA A 134 10.73 -1.73 -21.41
CA ALA A 134 11.10 -1.37 -22.77
C ALA A 134 11.30 0.14 -22.88
#